data_81c25348f623af61202015a6f216f4a7
#
_entry.id   81c25348f623af61202015a6f216f4a7
#
_cell.length_a   1.000
_cell.length_b   1.000
_cell.length_c   1.000
_cell.angle_alpha   90.00
_cell.angle_beta   90.00
_cell.angle_gamma   90.00
#
_symmetry.space_group_name_H-M   'P 1'
#
loop_
_entity.id
_entity.type
_entity.pdbx_description
1 polymer ?
#
loop_
_entity_poly.entity_id
_entity_poly.type
_entity_poly.pdbx_seq_one_letter_code
_entity_poly.pdbx_strand_id
1 'polypeptide(L)'
;MEGISIFLKKNNYSDNVFFNLYGDQDLINKEKNKNKISTKFYKIFHSSTVVSDEETPLTAIKNSKDSSMWNAINSQTEFNSNITLSAGNTGVLFVVSRMLLKTIDSVSKPALAGLWPNKKNMNVVLDLGANVECDDKNLVDFSEMGAALYKALFPEDIAKVALLNI
;
A
#
# COMPACT_ATOMS: atom_id res chain seq x y z
N MET A 1 -9.44 11.44 -5.10
CA MET A 1 -9.05 12.82 -5.49
C MET A 1 -9.14 13.79 -4.32
N GLU A 2 -10.16 13.75 -3.50
CA GLU A 2 -10.28 14.62 -2.31
C GLU A 2 -9.09 14.49 -1.37
N GLY A 3 -8.65 13.27 -1.04
CA GLY A 3 -7.46 13.04 -0.21
C GLY A 3 -6.19 13.69 -0.76
N ILE A 4 -5.98 13.66 -2.08
CA ILE A 4 -4.86 14.36 -2.71
C ILE A 4 -4.98 15.88 -2.52
N SER A 5 -6.19 16.44 -2.69
CA SER A 5 -6.41 17.87 -2.46
C SER A 5 -6.12 18.28 -1.01
N ILE A 6 -6.56 17.45 -0.04
CA ILE A 6 -6.28 17.67 1.39
C ILE A 6 -4.79 17.59 1.67
N PHE A 7 -4.11 16.56 1.14
CA PHE A 7 -2.68 16.38 1.30
C PHE A 7 -1.89 17.58 0.76
N LEU A 8 -2.18 18.00 -0.47
CA LEU A 8 -1.50 19.15 -1.08
C LEU A 8 -1.67 20.43 -0.28
N LYS A 9 -2.89 20.69 0.23
CA LYS A 9 -3.16 21.84 1.09
C LYS A 9 -2.36 21.79 2.39
N LYS A 10 -2.35 20.65 3.08
CA LYS A 10 -1.60 20.45 4.33
C LYS A 10 -0.10 20.62 4.16
N ASN A 11 0.44 20.29 2.99
CA ASN A 11 1.86 20.41 2.68
C ASN A 11 2.21 21.67 1.87
N ASN A 12 1.36 22.71 1.92
CA ASN A 12 1.57 23.99 1.25
C ASN A 12 1.91 23.85 -0.24
N TYR A 13 1.32 22.87 -0.93
CA TYR A 13 1.58 22.55 -2.33
C TYR A 13 3.07 22.31 -2.65
N SER A 14 3.79 21.66 -1.73
CA SER A 14 5.18 21.28 -1.95
C SER A 14 5.36 20.43 -3.20
N ASP A 15 6.38 20.72 -3.99
CA ASP A 15 6.72 19.96 -5.21
C ASP A 15 7.48 18.64 -4.91
N ASN A 16 7.60 18.25 -3.63
CA ASN A 16 8.31 17.04 -3.21
C ASN A 16 7.51 15.74 -3.47
N VAL A 17 6.22 15.84 -3.80
CA VAL A 17 5.36 14.69 -4.06
C VAL A 17 4.62 14.89 -5.38
N PHE A 18 4.67 13.86 -6.23
CA PHE A 18 3.98 13.78 -7.49
C PHE A 18 3.11 12.53 -7.52
N PHE A 19 1.90 12.63 -8.05
CA PHE A 19 0.92 11.54 -8.06
C PHE A 19 0.77 10.90 -9.44
N ASN A 20 1.11 9.63 -9.56
CA ASN A 20 0.73 8.80 -10.69
C ASN A 20 -0.66 8.19 -10.43
N LEU A 21 -1.66 8.58 -11.22
CA LEU A 21 -3.06 8.18 -11.05
C LEU A 21 -3.43 7.10 -12.07
N TYR A 22 -3.75 5.91 -11.59
CA TYR A 22 -4.12 4.77 -12.43
C TYR A 22 -5.63 4.52 -12.35
N GLY A 23 -6.31 4.46 -13.48
CA GLY A 23 -7.74 4.19 -13.56
C GLY A 23 -8.41 4.77 -14.79
N ASP A 24 -9.73 4.77 -14.79
CA ASP A 24 -10.51 5.38 -15.88
C ASP A 24 -10.24 6.88 -15.95
N GLN A 25 -9.73 7.32 -17.11
CA GLN A 25 -9.31 8.70 -17.32
C GLN A 25 -10.45 9.69 -17.19
N ASP A 26 -11.65 9.34 -17.64
CA ASP A 26 -12.80 10.27 -17.64
C ASP A 26 -13.33 10.43 -16.21
N LEU A 27 -13.39 9.34 -15.45
CA LEU A 27 -13.76 9.39 -14.04
C LEU A 27 -12.72 10.19 -13.22
N ILE A 28 -11.43 9.97 -13.46
CA ILE A 28 -10.37 10.73 -12.78
C ILE A 28 -10.47 12.22 -13.13
N ASN A 29 -10.67 12.56 -14.40
CA ASN A 29 -10.80 13.95 -14.84
C ASN A 29 -12.02 14.65 -14.24
N LYS A 30 -13.16 13.95 -14.13
CA LYS A 30 -14.37 14.46 -13.48
C LYS A 30 -14.08 14.80 -12.00
N GLU A 31 -13.48 13.88 -11.26
CA GLU A 31 -13.14 14.09 -9.85
C GLU A 31 -12.04 15.14 -9.63
N LYS A 32 -11.06 15.22 -10.53
CA LYS A 32 -10.02 16.24 -10.52
C LYS A 32 -10.61 17.64 -10.65
N ASN A 33 -11.54 17.82 -11.60
CA ASN A 33 -12.17 19.12 -11.85
C ASN A 33 -12.99 19.59 -10.63
N LYS A 34 -13.72 18.67 -10.00
CA LYS A 34 -14.44 18.91 -8.75
C LYS A 34 -13.51 19.36 -7.61
N ASN A 35 -12.33 18.76 -7.49
CA ASN A 35 -11.37 19.02 -6.42
C ASN A 35 -10.33 20.10 -6.78
N LYS A 36 -10.36 20.67 -7.98
CA LYS A 36 -9.50 21.77 -8.46
C LYS A 36 -7.99 21.49 -8.31
N ILE A 37 -7.55 20.25 -8.61
CA ILE A 37 -6.13 19.88 -8.51
C ILE A 37 -5.39 20.29 -9.78
N SER A 38 -4.27 21.02 -9.63
CA SER A 38 -3.41 21.42 -10.73
C SER A 38 -2.69 20.25 -11.36
N THR A 39 -2.57 20.25 -12.70
CA THR A 39 -1.88 19.21 -13.48
C THR A 39 -0.38 19.09 -13.17
N LYS A 40 0.23 20.09 -12.53
CA LYS A 40 1.63 20.04 -12.15
C LYS A 40 1.95 18.97 -11.08
N PHE A 41 0.92 18.47 -10.37
CA PHE A 41 1.10 17.53 -9.26
C PHE A 41 0.79 16.09 -9.62
N TYR A 42 0.27 15.79 -10.82
CA TYR A 42 -0.11 14.44 -11.18
C TYR A 42 0.00 14.15 -12.68
N LYS A 43 0.08 12.86 -12.98
CA LYS A 43 -0.09 12.29 -14.32
C LYS A 43 -1.14 11.19 -14.28
N ILE A 44 -1.97 11.08 -15.29
CA ILE A 44 -2.99 10.04 -15.42
C ILE A 44 -2.49 8.95 -16.36
N PHE A 45 -2.62 7.71 -15.92
CA PHE A 45 -2.39 6.50 -16.68
C PHE A 45 -3.73 5.78 -16.81
N HIS A 46 -4.30 5.79 -18.00
CA HIS A 46 -5.60 5.17 -18.25
C HIS A 46 -5.55 3.66 -18.03
N SER A 47 -6.56 3.13 -17.36
CA SER A 47 -6.83 1.71 -17.23
C SER A 47 -8.34 1.51 -17.19
N SER A 48 -8.87 0.75 -18.14
CA SER A 48 -10.29 0.41 -18.21
C SER A 48 -10.68 -0.75 -17.30
N THR A 49 -9.69 -1.55 -16.89
CA THR A 49 -9.90 -2.73 -16.04
C THR A 49 -9.73 -2.36 -14.58
N VAL A 50 -10.70 -2.75 -13.77
CA VAL A 50 -10.72 -2.56 -12.31
C VAL A 50 -10.91 -3.91 -11.64
N VAL A 51 -10.19 -4.14 -10.54
CA VAL A 51 -10.40 -5.31 -9.69
C VAL A 51 -11.65 -5.10 -8.86
N SER A 52 -12.59 -6.05 -8.90
CA SER A 52 -13.79 -6.02 -8.08
C SER A 52 -13.50 -6.38 -6.61
N ASP A 53 -14.26 -5.77 -5.69
CA ASP A 53 -14.18 -6.11 -4.28
C ASP A 53 -14.65 -7.55 -3.97
N GLU A 54 -15.43 -8.14 -4.87
CA GLU A 54 -15.91 -9.51 -4.77
C GLU A 54 -14.93 -10.56 -5.33
N GLU A 55 -13.88 -10.13 -6.01
CA GLU A 55 -12.89 -11.07 -6.54
C GLU A 55 -12.09 -11.74 -5.43
N THR A 56 -11.93 -13.07 -5.57
CA THR A 56 -11.00 -13.80 -4.70
C THR A 56 -9.56 -13.57 -5.14
N PRO A 57 -8.56 -13.65 -4.22
CA PRO A 57 -7.16 -13.53 -4.59
C PRO A 57 -6.72 -14.45 -5.72
N LEU A 58 -7.27 -15.68 -5.79
CA LEU A 58 -6.94 -16.67 -6.83
C LEU A 58 -7.49 -16.29 -8.21
N THR A 59 -8.72 -15.78 -8.27
CA THR A 59 -9.31 -15.34 -9.55
C THR A 59 -8.67 -14.05 -10.02
N ALA A 60 -8.36 -13.15 -9.08
CA ALA A 60 -7.74 -11.88 -9.36
C ALA A 60 -6.32 -12.01 -9.95
N ILE A 61 -5.54 -13.02 -9.57
CA ILE A 61 -4.22 -13.28 -10.18
C ILE A 61 -4.33 -13.41 -11.71
N LYS A 62 -5.39 -14.02 -12.20
CA LYS A 62 -5.61 -14.22 -13.64
C LYS A 62 -6.18 -12.97 -14.32
N ASN A 63 -7.05 -12.25 -13.62
CA ASN A 63 -7.88 -11.18 -14.20
C ASN A 63 -7.34 -9.77 -13.89
N SER A 64 -6.42 -9.62 -12.93
CA SER A 64 -5.91 -8.31 -12.51
C SER A 64 -4.88 -7.71 -13.44
N LYS A 65 -4.31 -8.51 -14.35
CA LYS A 65 -3.32 -8.02 -15.31
C LYS A 65 -3.88 -6.83 -16.09
N ASP A 66 -3.09 -5.79 -16.20
CA ASP A 66 -3.46 -4.52 -16.85
C ASP A 66 -4.58 -3.72 -16.13
N SER A 67 -5.02 -4.17 -14.95
CA SER A 67 -5.91 -3.38 -14.11
C SER A 67 -5.21 -2.15 -13.53
N SER A 68 -6.00 -1.18 -13.07
CA SER A 68 -5.47 0.01 -12.40
C SER A 68 -4.59 -0.34 -11.18
N MET A 69 -4.98 -1.34 -10.38
CA MET A 69 -4.22 -1.84 -9.24
C MET A 69 -2.89 -2.48 -9.69
N TRP A 70 -2.92 -3.34 -10.69
CA TRP A 70 -1.72 -3.97 -11.25
C TRP A 70 -0.72 -2.92 -11.76
N ASN A 71 -1.19 -1.98 -12.58
CA ASN A 71 -0.35 -0.95 -13.17
C ASN A 71 0.25 -0.02 -12.11
N ALA A 72 -0.52 0.33 -11.08
CA ALA A 72 -0.02 1.13 -9.96
C ALA A 72 1.10 0.42 -9.20
N ILE A 73 0.96 -0.89 -8.91
CA ILE A 73 2.00 -1.67 -8.23
C ILE A 73 3.21 -1.87 -9.16
N ASN A 74 2.97 -2.22 -10.42
CA ASN A 74 4.06 -2.44 -11.40
C ASN A 74 4.92 -1.19 -11.59
N SER A 75 4.37 0.00 -11.44
CA SER A 75 5.14 1.25 -11.54
C SER A 75 6.29 1.35 -10.54
N GLN A 76 6.23 0.62 -9.43
CA GLN A 76 7.35 0.56 -8.46
C GLN A 76 8.50 -0.30 -8.98
N THR A 77 8.21 -1.36 -9.74
CA THR A 77 9.28 -2.22 -10.32
C THR A 77 10.09 -1.49 -11.38
N GLU A 78 9.48 -0.49 -12.01
CA GLU A 78 10.10 0.36 -13.03
C GLU A 78 10.70 1.66 -12.46
N PHE A 79 10.73 1.78 -11.12
CA PHE A 79 11.18 2.98 -10.40
C PHE A 79 10.43 4.28 -10.77
N ASN A 80 9.21 4.14 -11.32
CA ASN A 80 8.34 5.26 -11.68
C ASN A 80 7.52 5.76 -10.48
N SER A 81 7.42 4.95 -9.42
CA SER A 81 6.72 5.29 -8.17
C SER A 81 7.47 4.72 -6.96
N ASN A 82 7.49 5.45 -5.86
CA ASN A 82 8.11 5.02 -4.61
C ASN A 82 7.11 4.28 -3.69
N ILE A 83 5.83 4.62 -3.78
CA ILE A 83 4.76 4.08 -2.93
C ILE A 83 3.51 3.88 -3.79
N THR A 84 2.81 2.77 -3.58
CA THR A 84 1.47 2.55 -4.14
C THR A 84 0.42 2.66 -3.04
N LEU A 85 -0.64 3.42 -3.31
CA LEU A 85 -1.81 3.55 -2.45
C LEU A 85 -3.02 2.97 -3.17
N SER A 86 -3.76 2.10 -2.50
CA SER A 86 -5.01 1.53 -3.00
C SER A 86 -6.02 1.45 -1.86
N ALA A 87 -7.28 1.77 -2.16
CA ALA A 87 -8.43 1.55 -1.28
C ALA A 87 -9.31 0.39 -1.78
N GLY A 88 -8.84 -0.39 -2.77
CA GLY A 88 -9.55 -1.54 -3.29
C GLY A 88 -9.33 -2.82 -2.48
N ASN A 89 -9.66 -3.96 -3.09
CA ASN A 89 -9.60 -5.28 -2.47
C ASN A 89 -8.22 -5.60 -1.87
N THR A 90 -8.16 -5.71 -0.53
CA THR A 90 -6.92 -5.89 0.23
C THR A 90 -6.23 -7.24 -0.10
N GLY A 91 -7.00 -8.30 -0.26
CA GLY A 91 -6.45 -9.63 -0.59
C GLY A 91 -5.79 -9.65 -1.97
N VAL A 92 -6.41 -9.00 -2.95
CA VAL A 92 -5.85 -8.86 -4.29
C VAL A 92 -4.62 -7.95 -4.27
N LEU A 93 -4.68 -6.82 -3.57
CA LEU A 93 -3.53 -5.92 -3.40
C LEU A 93 -2.33 -6.67 -2.83
N PHE A 94 -2.53 -7.47 -1.78
CA PHE A 94 -1.48 -8.27 -1.14
C PHE A 94 -0.85 -9.27 -2.12
N VAL A 95 -1.67 -10.05 -2.82
CA VAL A 95 -1.18 -11.09 -3.74
C VAL A 95 -0.47 -10.49 -4.95
N VAL A 96 -1.03 -9.46 -5.57
CA VAL A 96 -0.42 -8.78 -6.72
C VAL A 96 0.89 -8.10 -6.32
N SER A 97 0.93 -7.46 -5.14
CA SER A 97 2.17 -6.87 -4.62
C SER A 97 3.26 -7.93 -4.43
N ARG A 98 2.92 -9.09 -3.84
CA ARG A 98 3.88 -10.20 -3.68
C ARG A 98 4.42 -10.72 -5.01
N MET A 99 3.56 -10.81 -6.02
CA MET A 99 3.95 -11.28 -7.36
C MET A 99 4.89 -10.32 -8.07
N LEU A 100 4.59 -9.03 -8.03
CA LEU A 100 5.31 -8.01 -8.79
C LEU A 100 6.56 -7.51 -8.06
N LEU A 101 6.43 -7.15 -6.78
CA LEU A 101 7.52 -6.54 -6.02
C LEU A 101 8.49 -7.58 -5.46
N LYS A 102 8.03 -8.84 -5.30
CA LYS A 102 8.78 -9.92 -4.64
C LYS A 102 9.07 -9.59 -3.17
N THR A 103 9.80 -10.46 -2.49
CA THR A 103 10.31 -10.23 -1.13
C THR A 103 11.81 -9.96 -1.17
N ILE A 104 12.35 -9.32 -0.14
CA ILE A 104 13.80 -9.23 0.06
C ILE A 104 14.35 -10.61 0.41
N ASP A 105 15.62 -10.87 0.11
CA ASP A 105 16.21 -12.23 0.13
C ASP A 105 16.08 -12.96 1.46
N SER A 106 16.07 -12.25 2.59
CA SER A 106 15.97 -12.85 3.93
C SER A 106 14.53 -13.09 4.40
N VAL A 107 13.51 -12.53 3.72
CA VAL A 107 12.11 -12.57 4.14
C VAL A 107 11.32 -13.52 3.24
N SER A 108 10.75 -14.57 3.84
CA SER A 108 10.03 -15.61 3.09
C SER A 108 8.59 -15.22 2.73
N LYS A 109 7.94 -14.41 3.57
CA LYS A 109 6.54 -13.98 3.40
C LYS A 109 6.39 -12.49 3.68
N PRO A 110 5.63 -11.74 2.87
CA PRO A 110 5.20 -10.41 3.26
C PRO A 110 4.17 -10.49 4.40
N ALA A 111 3.98 -9.41 5.14
CA ALA A 111 2.99 -9.30 6.20
C ALA A 111 2.10 -8.08 6.01
N LEU A 112 0.85 -8.18 6.42
CA LEU A 112 -0.05 -7.04 6.50
C LEU A 112 0.15 -6.34 7.84
N ALA A 113 0.63 -5.10 7.80
CA ALA A 113 0.90 -4.30 8.98
C ALA A 113 -0.23 -3.27 9.24
N GLY A 114 -0.54 -3.05 10.50
CA GLY A 114 -1.46 -2.02 10.93
C GLY A 114 -0.98 -1.27 12.17
N LEU A 115 -1.47 -0.03 12.30
CA LEU A 115 -1.23 0.79 13.48
C LEU A 115 -2.45 0.70 14.41
N TRP A 116 -2.22 0.18 15.61
CA TRP A 116 -3.27 0.06 16.62
C TRP A 116 -3.02 1.02 17.78
N PRO A 117 -4.00 1.84 18.14
CA PRO A 117 -3.87 2.75 19.27
C PRO A 117 -3.82 2.00 20.59
N ASN A 118 -2.99 2.47 21.49
CA ASN A 118 -2.95 2.05 22.89
C ASN A 118 -3.10 3.27 23.82
N LYS A 119 -3.07 3.03 25.13
CA LYS A 119 -3.26 4.11 26.13
C LYS A 119 -2.17 5.20 26.10
N LYS A 120 -1.01 4.91 25.52
CA LYS A 120 0.15 5.83 25.52
C LYS A 120 0.49 6.32 24.13
N ASN A 121 0.39 5.44 23.11
CA ASN A 121 0.87 5.70 21.74
C ASN A 121 0.22 4.72 20.76
N MET A 122 0.89 4.43 19.66
CA MET A 122 0.48 3.46 18.63
C MET A 122 1.37 2.22 18.72
N ASN A 123 0.79 1.05 18.46
CA ASN A 123 1.51 -0.19 18.23
C ASN A 123 1.52 -0.50 16.73
N VAL A 124 2.61 -1.05 16.25
CA VAL A 124 2.64 -1.74 14.95
C VAL A 124 2.28 -3.21 15.20
N VAL A 125 1.27 -3.71 14.51
CA VAL A 125 0.81 -5.11 14.62
C VAL A 125 1.01 -5.79 13.28
N LEU A 126 1.67 -6.96 13.28
CA LEU A 126 1.90 -7.86 12.17
C LEU A 126 1.63 -9.31 12.64
N ASP A 127 1.11 -10.20 11.87
CA ASP A 127 0.42 -10.09 10.59
C ASP A 127 -1.09 -9.97 10.84
N LEU A 128 -1.79 -9.13 10.09
CA LEU A 128 -3.23 -8.93 10.25
C LEU A 128 -4.06 -9.92 9.39
N GLY A 129 -3.64 -11.19 9.37
CA GLY A 129 -4.39 -12.27 8.72
C GLY A 129 -4.14 -12.43 7.22
N ALA A 130 -3.06 -11.88 6.70
CA ALA A 130 -2.68 -12.09 5.31
C ALA A 130 -2.06 -13.49 5.06
N ASN A 131 -1.42 -14.06 6.08
CA ASN A 131 -0.86 -15.41 6.04
C ASN A 131 -1.68 -16.34 6.94
N VAL A 132 -2.20 -17.42 6.36
CA VAL A 132 -3.02 -18.40 7.10
C VAL A 132 -2.16 -19.25 8.03
N GLU A 133 -0.95 -19.60 7.60
CA GLU A 133 0.00 -20.41 8.35
C GLU A 133 1.33 -19.68 8.46
N CYS A 134 1.90 -19.65 9.67
CA CYS A 134 3.20 -19.08 9.95
C CYS A 134 4.00 -20.05 10.83
N ASP A 135 5.26 -20.25 10.46
CA ASP A 135 6.24 -20.95 11.25
C ASP A 135 7.02 -19.99 12.17
N ASP A 136 7.93 -20.53 12.97
CA ASP A 136 8.79 -19.78 13.89
C ASP A 136 9.67 -18.77 13.14
N LYS A 137 10.21 -19.15 11.98
CA LYS A 137 10.99 -18.25 11.13
C LYS A 137 10.15 -17.06 10.65
N ASN A 138 8.92 -17.29 10.23
CA ASN A 138 8.04 -16.21 9.82
C ASN A 138 7.77 -15.22 10.95
N LEU A 139 7.61 -15.71 12.19
CA LEU A 139 7.41 -14.84 13.36
C LEU A 139 8.65 -13.98 13.65
N VAL A 140 9.86 -14.54 13.47
CA VAL A 140 11.11 -13.77 13.56
C VAL A 140 11.17 -12.71 12.46
N ASP A 141 10.94 -13.08 11.19
CA ASP A 141 10.92 -12.15 10.06
C ASP A 141 9.92 -11.00 10.31
N PHE A 142 8.71 -11.31 10.80
CA PHE A 142 7.70 -10.29 11.13
C PHE A 142 8.11 -9.39 12.28
N SER A 143 8.84 -9.93 13.26
CA SER A 143 9.38 -9.16 14.37
C SER A 143 10.38 -8.11 13.90
N GLU A 144 11.30 -8.51 13.02
CA GLU A 144 12.29 -7.60 12.41
C GLU A 144 11.62 -6.53 11.53
N MET A 145 10.66 -6.95 10.68
CA MET A 145 9.90 -6.02 9.84
C MET A 145 9.10 -5.02 10.67
N GLY A 146 8.44 -5.51 11.73
CA GLY A 146 7.67 -4.66 12.66
C GLY A 146 8.54 -3.67 13.40
N ALA A 147 9.70 -4.10 13.89
CA ALA A 147 10.66 -3.22 14.56
C ALA A 147 11.22 -2.15 13.62
N ALA A 148 11.53 -2.51 12.37
CA ALA A 148 12.00 -1.57 11.36
C ALA A 148 10.93 -0.54 11.00
N LEU A 149 9.68 -0.98 10.80
CA LEU A 149 8.55 -0.08 10.52
C LEU A 149 8.28 0.85 11.71
N TYR A 150 8.29 0.32 12.95
CA TYR A 150 8.08 1.14 14.15
C TYR A 150 9.15 2.24 14.25
N LYS A 151 10.41 1.88 14.04
CA LYS A 151 11.52 2.85 14.08
C LYS A 151 11.43 3.90 12.97
N ALA A 152 10.95 3.54 11.79
CA ALA A 152 10.73 4.48 10.70
C ALA A 152 9.62 5.50 11.02
N LEU A 153 8.57 5.06 11.72
CA LEU A 153 7.44 5.92 12.11
C LEU A 153 7.71 6.74 13.38
N PHE A 154 8.49 6.18 14.32
CA PHE A 154 8.79 6.75 15.63
C PHE A 154 10.31 6.68 15.88
N PRO A 155 11.10 7.53 15.19
CA PRO A 155 12.57 7.41 15.20
C PRO A 155 13.23 7.61 16.56
N GLU A 156 12.57 8.33 17.47
CA GLU A 156 13.07 8.60 18.83
C GLU A 156 12.76 7.46 19.81
N ASP A 157 11.88 6.52 19.44
CA ASP A 157 11.44 5.45 20.31
C ASP A 157 12.24 4.15 20.08
N ILE A 158 12.37 3.36 21.14
CA ILE A 158 12.95 2.00 21.07
C ILE A 158 11.84 1.00 20.81
N ALA A 159 11.92 0.28 19.71
CA ALA A 159 10.98 -0.79 19.40
C ALA A 159 11.10 -1.94 20.42
N LYS A 160 9.99 -2.32 21.03
CA LYS A 160 9.85 -3.50 21.88
C LYS A 160 8.91 -4.46 21.21
N VAL A 161 9.37 -5.68 20.98
CA VAL A 161 8.60 -6.70 20.26
C VAL A 161 8.02 -7.69 21.26
N ALA A 162 6.78 -8.09 21.06
CA ALA A 162 6.11 -9.13 21.82
C ALA A 162 5.30 -10.02 20.86
N LEU A 163 5.23 -11.30 21.19
CA LEU A 163 4.36 -12.25 20.52
C LEU A 163 2.96 -12.15 21.12
N LEU A 164 1.95 -11.92 20.28
CA LEU A 164 0.56 -12.03 20.71
C LEU A 164 0.19 -13.51 20.72
N ASN A 165 -0.06 -14.02 21.91
CA ASN A 165 -0.54 -15.38 22.13
C ASN A 165 -1.96 -15.33 22.66
N ILE A 166 -2.82 -16.14 22.09
CA ILE A 166 -4.24 -16.26 22.45
C ILE A 166 -4.46 -17.56 23.24
#